data_78bd3444f4615880bcce29adbb0d3d45
#
_entry.id   78bd3444f4615880bcce29adbb0d3d45
#
_cell.length_a   1.000
_cell.length_b   1.000
_cell.length_c   1.000
_cell.angle_alpha   90.00
_cell.angle_beta   90.00
_cell.angle_gamma   90.00
#
_symmetry.space_group_name_H-M   'P 1'
#
loop_
_entity.id
_entity.type
_entity.pdbx_description
1 polymer ?
#
loop_
_entity_poly.entity_id
_entity_poly.type
_entity_poly.pdbx_seq_one_letter_code
_entity_poly.pdbx_strand_id
1 'polypeptide(L)'
;LATIRLGTSYTVNKGVDVADTMSRSQGTYMMSNITFPTGHTEESADDLHTATYMLGSREANQLNQDRFTDDYTVVGAVRGGFSKLGFSFVIGVLAVMLSYALGLSLGVLMALNKDKLIDKLGTVYTILIIAMPSLAYIFAVKAIGGKLGLPTTFDMGLGTKLIYVLPIISLAMRSIADLMKWMRRYMVDQSTADYVKFARSGGLSEREIFTKHIMKNAAIPIVHGIPGQVLGAMIGAIITERVYVVPGAGNLLTEAINKYDN
;
A
#
# COMPACT_ATOMS: atom_id res chain seq x y z
N LEU A 1 24.31 -8.30 7.47
CA LEU A 1 24.96 -9.24 6.56
C LEU A 1 26.43 -8.87 6.41
N ALA A 2 27.32 -9.72 6.86
CA ALA A 2 28.75 -9.53 6.66
C ALA A 2 29.18 -10.21 5.36
N THR A 3 30.04 -9.54 4.62
CA THR A 3 30.62 -10.10 3.40
C THR A 3 31.96 -10.74 3.75
N ILE A 4 32.07 -12.03 3.58
CA ILE A 4 33.33 -12.75 3.72
C ILE A 4 33.96 -12.91 2.34
N ARG A 5 35.19 -12.42 2.19
CA ARG A 5 35.97 -12.60 0.97
C ARG A 5 36.81 -13.84 1.09
N LEU A 6 36.58 -14.80 0.23
CA LEU A 6 37.30 -16.06 0.14
C LEU A 6 38.03 -16.19 -1.21
N GLY A 7 38.61 -15.10 -1.71
CA GLY A 7 39.15 -15.07 -3.07
C GLY A 7 38.10 -14.85 -4.15
N THR A 8 36.88 -15.33 -3.96
CA THR A 8 35.71 -15.11 -4.82
C THR A 8 34.56 -14.53 -3.98
N SER A 9 33.84 -13.56 -4.49
CA SER A 9 32.63 -13.03 -3.86
C SER A 9 31.40 -13.79 -4.38
N TYR A 10 30.59 -14.25 -3.48
CA TYR A 10 29.32 -14.89 -3.81
C TYR A 10 28.18 -14.07 -3.22
N THR A 11 27.15 -13.79 -4.02
CA THR A 11 25.90 -13.23 -3.53
C THR A 11 24.85 -14.33 -3.55
N VAL A 12 24.42 -14.73 -2.37
CA VAL A 12 23.41 -15.79 -2.23
C VAL A 12 22.03 -15.16 -2.30
N ASN A 13 21.21 -15.65 -3.20
CA ASN A 13 19.81 -15.34 -3.18
C ASN A 13 19.16 -16.01 -1.97
N LYS A 14 18.10 -15.37 -1.50
CA LYS A 14 17.22 -15.80 -0.43
C LYS A 14 17.07 -17.32 -0.45
N GLY A 15 17.50 -17.94 0.64
CA GLY A 15 17.22 -19.30 0.87
C GLY A 15 18.18 -20.33 0.37
N VAL A 16 19.31 -19.95 -0.07
CA VAL A 16 20.38 -20.88 -0.40
C VAL A 16 21.24 -21.11 0.85
N ASP A 17 21.46 -22.37 1.20
CA ASP A 17 22.47 -22.72 2.20
C ASP A 17 23.84 -22.30 1.67
N VAL A 18 24.42 -21.30 2.31
CA VAL A 18 25.67 -20.70 1.85
C VAL A 18 26.81 -21.68 1.96
N ALA A 19 26.89 -22.45 3.04
CA ALA A 19 27.94 -23.41 3.25
C ALA A 19 27.92 -24.50 2.17
N ASP A 20 26.75 -25.03 1.86
CA ASP A 20 26.55 -26.03 0.81
C ASP A 20 26.86 -25.46 -0.59
N THR A 21 26.43 -24.25 -0.85
CA THR A 21 26.73 -23.57 -2.13
C THR A 21 28.22 -23.32 -2.31
N MET A 22 28.89 -22.86 -1.27
CA MET A 22 30.35 -22.60 -1.31
C MET A 22 31.15 -23.89 -1.45
N SER A 23 30.77 -24.96 -0.77
CA SER A 23 31.43 -26.25 -0.91
C SER A 23 31.32 -26.82 -2.33
N ARG A 24 30.17 -26.63 -2.99
CA ARG A 24 29.92 -27.05 -4.36
C ARG A 24 30.59 -26.18 -5.42
N SER A 25 30.84 -24.93 -5.11
CA SER A 25 31.55 -24.00 -6.02
C SER A 25 33.08 -24.15 -5.98
N GLN A 26 33.59 -25.16 -5.34
CA GLN A 26 35.01 -25.44 -5.13
C GLN A 26 35.76 -24.32 -4.37
N GLY A 27 35.04 -23.43 -3.71
CA GLY A 27 35.60 -22.43 -2.81
C GLY A 27 35.77 -22.99 -1.40
N THR A 28 36.76 -22.51 -0.70
CA THR A 28 36.90 -22.73 0.74
C THR A 28 36.18 -21.55 1.45
N TYR A 29 35.45 -21.86 2.50
CA TYR A 29 34.86 -20.82 3.36
C TYR A 29 35.54 -20.82 4.72
N MET A 30 35.52 -19.69 5.38
CA MET A 30 36.03 -19.54 6.74
C MET A 30 34.86 -19.28 7.68
N MET A 31 34.90 -19.98 8.82
CA MET A 31 34.02 -19.61 9.94
C MET A 31 34.48 -18.28 10.52
N SER A 32 33.57 -17.43 10.85
CA SER A 32 33.89 -16.18 11.52
C SER A 32 32.99 -15.97 12.72
N ASN A 33 33.60 -15.40 13.77
CA ASN A 33 32.88 -15.05 14.99
C ASN A 33 32.30 -13.64 14.85
N ILE A 34 30.98 -13.53 14.98
CA ILE A 34 30.30 -12.26 15.04
C ILE A 34 29.99 -11.95 16.50
N THR A 35 30.47 -10.79 16.95
CA THR A 35 30.07 -10.27 18.26
C THR A 35 29.01 -9.19 18.06
N PHE A 36 27.82 -9.49 18.54
CA PHE A 36 26.70 -8.53 18.52
C PHE A 36 26.91 -7.44 19.59
N PRO A 37 26.29 -6.25 19.41
CA PRO A 37 26.36 -5.18 20.43
C PRO A 37 25.88 -5.61 21.83
N THR A 38 25.10 -6.68 21.92
CA THR A 38 24.67 -7.31 23.18
C THR A 38 25.75 -8.09 23.89
N GLY A 39 26.96 -8.23 23.31
CA GLY A 39 28.06 -9.02 23.82
C GLY A 39 27.95 -10.52 23.50
N HIS A 40 26.91 -10.97 22.85
CA HIS A 40 26.78 -12.33 22.37
C HIS A 40 27.68 -12.54 21.16
N THR A 41 28.42 -13.63 21.15
CA THR A 41 29.29 -14.02 20.02
C THR A 41 28.78 -15.32 19.44
N GLU A 42 28.50 -15.32 18.14
CA GLU A 42 28.07 -16.49 17.40
C GLU A 42 29.06 -16.82 16.30
N GLU A 43 29.37 -18.10 16.17
CA GLU A 43 30.17 -18.62 15.08
C GLU A 43 29.23 -19.00 13.93
N SER A 44 29.27 -18.24 12.84
CA SER A 44 28.40 -18.46 11.71
C SER A 44 29.15 -18.30 10.40
N ALA A 45 28.99 -19.26 9.53
CA ALA A 45 29.41 -19.20 8.15
C ALA A 45 28.22 -18.83 7.24
N ASP A 46 27.04 -19.25 7.62
CA ASP A 46 25.85 -19.20 6.76
C ASP A 46 25.25 -17.81 6.68
N ASP A 47 25.31 -17.03 7.78
CA ASP A 47 24.69 -15.70 7.85
C ASP A 47 25.60 -14.59 7.35
N LEU A 48 26.88 -14.88 7.14
CA LEU A 48 27.91 -13.88 6.86
C LEU A 48 28.40 -13.86 5.42
N HIS A 49 28.01 -14.85 4.64
CA HIS A 49 28.50 -15.01 3.29
C HIS A 49 27.58 -14.36 2.28
N THR A 50 28.19 -13.57 1.39
CA THR A 50 27.50 -13.10 0.19
C THR A 50 28.04 -13.87 -1.01
N ALA A 51 27.25 -14.73 -1.61
CA ALA A 51 27.59 -15.43 -2.84
C ALA A 51 26.80 -14.85 -4.01
N THR A 52 27.50 -14.57 -5.12
CA THR A 52 26.82 -14.15 -6.36
C THR A 52 26.39 -15.39 -7.12
N TYR A 53 25.11 -15.53 -7.27
CA TYR A 53 24.48 -16.67 -7.91
C TYR A 53 23.90 -16.26 -9.26
N MET A 54 24.02 -17.11 -10.28
CA MET A 54 23.30 -16.86 -11.54
C MET A 54 21.84 -17.23 -11.35
N LEU A 55 20.98 -16.24 -11.34
CA LEU A 55 19.53 -16.40 -11.31
C LEU A 55 19.10 -17.35 -12.44
N GLY A 56 18.39 -18.41 -12.10
CA GLY A 56 17.84 -19.35 -13.06
C GLY A 56 18.81 -20.44 -13.53
N SER A 57 19.98 -20.59 -12.91
CA SER A 57 20.81 -21.78 -13.17
C SER A 57 20.06 -23.03 -12.67
N ARG A 58 20.11 -24.09 -13.48
CA ARG A 58 19.44 -25.36 -13.16
C ARG A 58 19.90 -25.95 -11.84
N GLU A 59 21.13 -25.66 -11.45
CA GLU A 59 21.76 -26.07 -10.19
C GLU A 59 21.21 -25.34 -8.99
N ALA A 60 20.97 -24.02 -9.10
CA ALA A 60 20.33 -23.25 -8.04
C ALA A 60 18.95 -23.78 -7.70
N ASN A 61 18.17 -24.14 -8.73
CA ASN A 61 16.83 -24.67 -8.55
C ASN A 61 16.83 -26.10 -7.97
N GLN A 62 17.85 -26.93 -8.26
CA GLN A 62 17.94 -28.27 -7.72
C GLN A 62 18.36 -28.31 -6.25
N LEU A 63 19.21 -27.38 -5.83
CA LEU A 63 19.71 -27.26 -4.46
C LEU A 63 18.64 -26.88 -3.44
N ASN A 64 17.57 -26.24 -3.88
CA ASN A 64 16.67 -25.52 -3.00
C ASN A 64 15.19 -25.77 -3.24
N GLN A 65 14.82 -26.82 -3.98
CA GLN A 65 13.42 -27.14 -4.24
C GLN A 65 12.58 -27.30 -2.95
N ASP A 66 13.22 -27.68 -1.84
CA ASP A 66 12.54 -27.92 -0.57
C ASP A 66 12.63 -26.77 0.44
N ARG A 67 13.60 -25.88 0.29
CA ARG A 67 13.86 -24.81 1.28
C ARG A 67 13.50 -23.41 0.79
N PHE A 68 13.69 -23.12 -0.49
CA PHE A 68 13.60 -21.77 -1.01
C PHE A 68 13.11 -21.74 -2.44
N THR A 69 11.89 -21.45 -2.60
CA THR A 69 11.33 -21.02 -3.87
C THR A 69 11.59 -19.53 -4.04
N ASP A 70 12.39 -19.19 -5.04
CA ASP A 70 12.45 -17.79 -5.47
C ASP A 70 11.03 -17.32 -5.75
N ASP A 71 10.65 -16.24 -5.09
CA ASP A 71 9.30 -15.72 -5.23
C ASP A 71 9.16 -14.91 -6.52
N TYR A 72 9.20 -15.60 -7.65
CA TYR A 72 8.93 -15.00 -8.96
C TYR A 72 7.53 -14.36 -9.06
N THR A 73 6.65 -14.61 -8.09
CA THR A 73 5.30 -14.07 -8.08
C THR A 73 5.24 -12.59 -7.76
N VAL A 74 6.37 -11.96 -7.37
CA VAL A 74 6.44 -10.51 -7.19
C VAL A 74 6.10 -9.79 -8.47
N VAL A 75 6.68 -10.22 -9.60
CA VAL A 75 6.49 -9.65 -10.95
C VAL A 75 5.77 -10.62 -11.86
N GLY A 76 6.01 -11.92 -11.69
CA GLY A 76 5.33 -12.98 -12.42
C GLY A 76 3.88 -13.18 -11.96
N ALA A 77 3.02 -13.61 -12.87
CA ALA A 77 1.60 -13.86 -12.56
C ALA A 77 1.42 -14.98 -11.55
N VAL A 78 0.66 -14.74 -10.51
CA VAL A 78 0.15 -15.76 -9.60
C VAL A 78 -0.96 -16.54 -10.30
N ARG A 79 -1.19 -17.80 -9.92
CA ARG A 79 -2.36 -18.58 -10.36
C ARG A 79 -3.64 -17.75 -10.16
N GLY A 80 -4.26 -17.27 -11.23
CA GLY A 80 -5.48 -16.46 -11.17
C GLY A 80 -5.39 -15.04 -11.73
N GLY A 81 -4.22 -14.58 -12.25
CA GLY A 81 -4.20 -13.43 -13.14
C GLY A 81 -3.21 -12.31 -12.88
N PHE A 82 -2.88 -11.97 -11.62
CA PHE A 82 -1.98 -10.85 -11.33
C PHE A 82 -0.74 -11.30 -10.56
N SER A 83 0.35 -10.55 -10.70
CA SER A 83 1.50 -10.63 -9.79
C SER A 83 1.15 -10.03 -8.41
N LYS A 84 1.99 -10.23 -7.41
CA LYS A 84 1.82 -9.57 -6.10
C LYS A 84 1.74 -8.05 -6.23
N LEU A 85 2.62 -7.44 -7.03
CA LEU A 85 2.54 -6.02 -7.36
C LEU A 85 1.25 -5.66 -8.10
N GLY A 86 0.79 -6.53 -9.01
CA GLY A 86 -0.45 -6.34 -9.75
C GLY A 86 -1.68 -6.30 -8.86
N PHE A 87 -1.78 -7.18 -7.85
CA PHE A 87 -2.88 -7.16 -6.88
C PHE A 87 -2.89 -5.87 -6.07
N SER A 88 -1.74 -5.46 -5.52
CA SER A 88 -1.62 -4.20 -4.79
C SER A 88 -1.97 -3.01 -5.66
N PHE A 89 -1.50 -2.99 -6.92
CA PHE A 89 -1.80 -1.93 -7.88
C PHE A 89 -3.31 -1.82 -8.17
N VAL A 90 -3.97 -2.94 -8.49
CA VAL A 90 -5.41 -2.95 -8.80
C VAL A 90 -6.23 -2.49 -7.60
N ILE A 91 -5.98 -3.04 -6.41
CA ILE A 91 -6.69 -2.64 -5.18
C ILE A 91 -6.40 -1.17 -4.86
N GLY A 92 -5.15 -0.74 -4.95
CA GLY A 92 -4.74 0.63 -4.68
C GLY A 92 -5.38 1.64 -5.63
N VAL A 93 -5.33 1.39 -6.94
CA VAL A 93 -5.92 2.28 -7.95
C VAL A 93 -7.44 2.35 -7.79
N LEU A 94 -8.12 1.22 -7.59
CA LEU A 94 -9.57 1.21 -7.37
C LEU A 94 -9.96 1.93 -6.07
N ALA A 95 -9.16 1.80 -5.01
CA ALA A 95 -9.37 2.54 -3.78
C ALA A 95 -9.17 4.06 -3.97
N VAL A 96 -8.16 4.48 -4.73
CA VAL A 96 -7.95 5.89 -5.09
C VAL A 96 -9.12 6.41 -5.92
N MET A 97 -9.54 5.69 -6.95
CA MET A 97 -10.70 6.09 -7.76
C MET A 97 -11.97 6.26 -6.92
N LEU A 98 -12.25 5.30 -6.05
CA LEU A 98 -13.38 5.37 -5.11
C LEU A 98 -13.24 6.56 -4.17
N SER A 99 -12.03 6.83 -3.68
CA SER A 99 -11.76 7.94 -2.78
C SER A 99 -12.01 9.29 -3.44
N TYR A 100 -11.55 9.47 -4.68
CA TYR A 100 -11.81 10.69 -5.43
C TYR A 100 -13.29 10.86 -5.77
N ALA A 101 -13.95 9.79 -6.23
CA ALA A 101 -15.37 9.82 -6.55
C ALA A 101 -16.24 10.23 -5.35
N LEU A 102 -16.03 9.59 -4.20
CA LEU A 102 -16.81 9.88 -2.99
C LEU A 102 -16.28 11.08 -2.21
N GLY A 103 -14.97 11.17 -2.01
CA GLY A 103 -14.37 12.23 -1.20
C GLY A 103 -14.57 13.63 -1.77
N LEU A 104 -14.38 13.79 -3.08
CA LEU A 104 -14.65 15.10 -3.72
C LEU A 104 -16.12 15.44 -3.71
N SER A 105 -16.99 14.50 -4.10
CA SER A 105 -18.43 14.74 -4.15
C SER A 105 -18.99 15.11 -2.77
N LEU A 106 -18.62 14.36 -1.73
CA LEU A 106 -19.04 14.64 -0.36
C LEU A 106 -18.41 15.93 0.17
N GLY A 107 -17.16 16.22 -0.14
CA GLY A 107 -16.50 17.47 0.23
C GLY A 107 -17.18 18.71 -0.40
N VAL A 108 -17.59 18.59 -1.66
CA VAL A 108 -18.40 19.62 -2.34
C VAL A 108 -19.75 19.80 -1.65
N LEU A 109 -20.44 18.70 -1.34
CA LEU A 109 -21.72 18.74 -0.62
C LEU A 109 -21.60 19.40 0.75
N MET A 110 -20.52 19.10 1.48
CA MET A 110 -20.21 19.76 2.77
C MET A 110 -20.00 21.27 2.59
N ALA A 111 -19.23 21.71 1.59
CA ALA A 111 -18.97 23.11 1.33
C ALA A 111 -20.25 23.87 0.94
N LEU A 112 -21.11 23.28 0.10
CA LEU A 112 -22.41 23.84 -0.28
C LEU A 112 -23.38 23.96 0.90
N ASN A 113 -23.27 23.05 1.86
CA ASN A 113 -24.11 23.03 3.05
C ASN A 113 -23.34 23.43 4.30
N LYS A 114 -22.41 24.37 4.17
CA LYS A 114 -21.59 24.84 5.27
C LYS A 114 -22.45 25.16 6.49
N ASP A 115 -22.00 24.66 7.66
CA ASP A 115 -22.62 24.79 8.97
C ASP A 115 -23.99 24.11 9.14
N LYS A 116 -24.51 23.45 8.08
CA LYS A 116 -25.75 22.65 8.12
C LYS A 116 -25.44 21.18 8.52
N LEU A 117 -26.51 20.36 8.63
CA LEU A 117 -26.43 18.97 9.08
C LEU A 117 -25.46 18.12 8.25
N ILE A 118 -25.48 18.28 6.92
CA ILE A 118 -24.59 17.52 6.01
C ILE A 118 -23.12 17.81 6.31
N ASP A 119 -22.79 19.08 6.51
CA ASP A 119 -21.44 19.51 6.86
C ASP A 119 -21.00 18.97 8.22
N LYS A 120 -21.89 19.05 9.21
CA LYS A 120 -21.63 18.51 10.56
C LYS A 120 -21.40 16.99 10.54
N LEU A 121 -22.25 16.23 9.85
CA LEU A 121 -22.11 14.78 9.72
C LEU A 121 -20.82 14.40 8.98
N GLY A 122 -20.51 15.08 7.88
CA GLY A 122 -19.24 14.88 7.16
C GLY A 122 -18.04 15.21 8.02
N THR A 123 -18.11 16.27 8.83
CA THR A 123 -17.04 16.65 9.76
C THR A 123 -16.88 15.58 10.85
N VAL A 124 -17.95 15.07 11.43
CA VAL A 124 -17.88 13.96 12.41
C VAL A 124 -17.23 12.73 11.79
N TYR A 125 -17.65 12.34 10.58
CA TYR A 125 -17.03 11.22 9.86
C TYR A 125 -15.51 11.46 9.66
N THR A 126 -15.12 12.62 9.17
CA THR A 126 -13.70 12.92 8.91
C THR A 126 -12.88 12.89 10.20
N ILE A 127 -13.39 13.47 11.29
CA ILE A 127 -12.70 13.45 12.59
C ILE A 127 -12.55 12.01 13.09
N LEU A 128 -13.61 11.22 13.06
CA LEU A 128 -13.59 9.83 13.53
C LEU A 128 -12.57 8.99 12.75
N ILE A 129 -12.61 9.02 11.42
CA ILE A 129 -11.71 8.21 10.59
C ILE A 129 -10.26 8.67 10.70
N ILE A 130 -10.02 9.98 10.79
CA ILE A 130 -8.66 10.52 10.91
C ILE A 130 -8.05 10.24 12.29
N ALA A 131 -8.84 10.32 13.35
CA ALA A 131 -8.38 10.08 14.71
C ALA A 131 -8.23 8.58 15.03
N MET A 132 -8.97 7.71 14.34
CA MET A 132 -8.99 6.28 14.63
C MET A 132 -7.77 5.57 14.03
N PRO A 133 -7.12 4.65 14.76
CA PRO A 133 -6.09 3.79 14.19
C PRO A 133 -6.63 3.00 12.99
N SER A 134 -5.82 2.87 11.94
CA SER A 134 -6.24 2.20 10.69
C SER A 134 -6.77 0.78 10.91
N LEU A 135 -6.13 0.00 11.77
CA LEU A 135 -6.59 -1.34 12.12
C LEU A 135 -8.01 -1.37 12.66
N ALA A 136 -8.41 -0.39 13.47
CA ALA A 136 -9.72 -0.37 14.10
C ALA A 136 -10.85 -0.25 13.06
N TYR A 137 -10.77 0.71 12.12
CA TYR A 137 -11.79 0.83 11.09
C TYR A 137 -11.73 -0.29 10.05
N ILE A 138 -10.54 -0.84 9.73
CA ILE A 138 -10.42 -1.97 8.82
C ILE A 138 -11.14 -3.20 9.40
N PHE A 139 -10.92 -3.51 10.68
CA PHE A 139 -11.64 -4.60 11.35
C PHE A 139 -13.14 -4.34 11.48
N ALA A 140 -13.55 -3.10 11.70
CA ALA A 140 -14.98 -2.74 11.72
C ALA A 140 -15.61 -2.99 10.33
N VAL A 141 -14.98 -2.55 9.24
CA VAL A 141 -15.44 -2.82 7.86
C VAL A 141 -15.50 -4.32 7.59
N LYS A 142 -14.47 -5.07 8.00
CA LYS A 142 -14.42 -6.52 7.85
C LYS A 142 -15.59 -7.20 8.59
N ALA A 143 -15.84 -6.80 9.84
CA ALA A 143 -16.91 -7.36 10.66
C ALA A 143 -18.30 -7.04 10.10
N ILE A 144 -18.53 -5.79 9.69
CA ILE A 144 -19.81 -5.36 9.08
C ILE A 144 -20.00 -6.06 7.73
N GLY A 145 -18.97 -6.08 6.88
CA GLY A 145 -19.02 -6.74 5.57
C GLY A 145 -19.32 -8.24 5.68
N GLY A 146 -18.73 -8.92 6.66
CA GLY A 146 -19.01 -10.33 6.94
C GLY A 146 -20.47 -10.57 7.34
N LYS A 147 -21.05 -9.68 8.14
CA LYS A 147 -22.49 -9.76 8.49
C LYS A 147 -23.40 -9.52 7.28
N LEU A 148 -22.92 -8.77 6.29
CA LEU A 148 -23.63 -8.54 5.02
C LEU A 148 -23.39 -9.65 3.99
N GLY A 149 -22.69 -10.72 4.35
CA GLY A 149 -22.40 -11.85 3.46
C GLY A 149 -21.27 -11.62 2.45
N LEU A 150 -20.46 -10.55 2.64
CA LEU A 150 -19.29 -10.29 1.79
C LEU A 150 -18.09 -11.15 2.23
N PRO A 151 -17.25 -11.61 1.28
CA PRO A 151 -16.05 -12.36 1.62
C PRO A 151 -15.10 -11.52 2.51
N THR A 152 -14.76 -12.07 3.67
CA THR A 152 -13.89 -11.40 4.65
C THR A 152 -12.41 -11.76 4.48
N THR A 153 -12.10 -12.71 3.60
CA THR A 153 -10.76 -13.11 3.20
C THR A 153 -10.67 -13.10 1.69
N PHE A 154 -9.48 -12.80 1.20
CA PHE A 154 -9.21 -12.78 -0.24
C PHE A 154 -8.92 -14.21 -0.71
N ASP A 155 -9.96 -14.93 -1.09
CA ASP A 155 -9.86 -16.30 -1.62
C ASP A 155 -10.25 -16.32 -3.10
N MET A 156 -9.25 -16.54 -3.95
CA MET A 156 -9.44 -16.64 -5.40
C MET A 156 -10.23 -17.90 -5.80
N GLY A 157 -10.28 -18.92 -4.94
CA GLY A 157 -11.05 -20.14 -5.17
C GLY A 157 -12.56 -19.90 -5.19
N LEU A 158 -13.05 -18.81 -4.59
CA LEU A 158 -14.47 -18.44 -4.61
C LEU A 158 -14.99 -17.99 -5.98
N GLY A 159 -14.10 -17.70 -6.95
CA GLY A 159 -14.47 -17.29 -8.31
C GLY A 159 -15.28 -15.99 -8.41
N THR A 160 -15.47 -15.27 -7.32
CA THR A 160 -16.25 -14.03 -7.26
C THR A 160 -15.36 -12.80 -7.16
N LYS A 161 -15.73 -11.73 -7.86
CA LYS A 161 -15.05 -10.44 -7.76
C LYS A 161 -15.38 -9.68 -6.45
N LEU A 162 -16.32 -10.17 -5.65
CA LEU A 162 -16.69 -9.55 -4.38
C LEU A 162 -15.55 -9.56 -3.35
N ILE A 163 -14.53 -10.42 -3.53
CA ILE A 163 -13.33 -10.46 -2.69
C ILE A 163 -12.56 -9.14 -2.67
N TYR A 164 -12.69 -8.31 -3.71
CA TYR A 164 -12.04 -7.00 -3.80
C TYR A 164 -12.76 -5.90 -3.02
N VAL A 165 -14.05 -6.06 -2.73
CA VAL A 165 -14.91 -4.98 -2.21
C VAL A 165 -14.45 -4.50 -0.85
N LEU A 166 -14.29 -5.39 0.12
CA LEU A 166 -13.92 -5.00 1.48
C LEU A 166 -12.50 -4.42 1.58
N PRO A 167 -11.46 -4.99 0.93
CA PRO A 167 -10.14 -4.39 0.88
C PRO A 167 -10.14 -2.97 0.28
N ILE A 168 -10.86 -2.77 -0.84
CA ILE A 168 -10.95 -1.47 -1.52
C ILE A 168 -11.64 -0.44 -0.62
N ILE A 169 -12.77 -0.77 -0.02
CA ILE A 169 -13.50 0.13 0.88
C ILE A 169 -12.62 0.50 2.08
N SER A 170 -12.00 -0.49 2.72
CA SER A 170 -11.13 -0.26 3.88
C SER A 170 -9.96 0.67 3.55
N LEU A 171 -9.31 0.47 2.41
CA LEU A 171 -8.20 1.30 1.97
C LEU A 171 -8.66 2.72 1.60
N ALA A 172 -9.85 2.86 0.99
CA ALA A 172 -10.40 4.13 0.56
C ALA A 172 -10.88 5.03 1.72
N MET A 173 -11.31 4.46 2.85
CA MET A 173 -11.98 5.23 3.92
C MET A 173 -11.16 6.42 4.42
N ARG A 174 -9.88 6.23 4.67
CA ARG A 174 -8.98 7.29 5.13
C ARG A 174 -8.82 8.37 4.07
N SER A 175 -8.58 7.97 2.82
CA SER A 175 -8.42 8.89 1.69
C SER A 175 -9.71 9.65 1.39
N ILE A 176 -10.89 9.02 1.55
CA ILE A 176 -12.20 9.71 1.45
C ILE A 176 -12.28 10.83 2.48
N ALA A 177 -11.97 10.52 3.75
CA ALA A 177 -12.04 11.51 4.84
C ALA A 177 -11.08 12.69 4.60
N ASP A 178 -9.85 12.41 4.17
CA ASP A 178 -8.88 13.47 3.85
C ASP A 178 -9.33 14.33 2.66
N LEU A 179 -9.83 13.72 1.59
CA LEU A 179 -10.34 14.45 0.42
C LEU A 179 -11.58 15.28 0.75
N MET A 180 -12.53 14.75 1.55
CA MET A 180 -13.69 15.50 2.03
C MET A 180 -13.26 16.75 2.78
N LYS A 181 -12.33 16.60 3.74
CA LYS A 181 -11.82 17.70 4.57
C LYS A 181 -11.13 18.76 3.71
N TRP A 182 -10.24 18.36 2.80
CA TRP A 182 -9.48 19.31 1.99
C TRP A 182 -10.34 20.00 0.93
N MET A 183 -11.22 19.24 0.25
CA MET A 183 -12.13 19.83 -0.74
C MET A 183 -13.05 20.85 -0.10
N ARG A 184 -13.67 20.50 1.04
CA ARG A 184 -14.48 21.45 1.81
C ARG A 184 -13.70 22.72 2.17
N ARG A 185 -12.50 22.56 2.69
CA ARG A 185 -11.64 23.67 3.10
C ARG A 185 -11.33 24.58 1.92
N TYR A 186 -10.80 24.02 0.83
CA TYR A 186 -10.43 24.81 -0.34
C TYR A 186 -11.65 25.53 -0.94
N MET A 187 -12.80 24.89 -1.00
CA MET A 187 -14.00 25.54 -1.51
C MET A 187 -14.49 26.69 -0.63
N VAL A 188 -14.44 26.53 0.68
CA VAL A 188 -14.80 27.61 1.62
C VAL A 188 -13.81 28.76 1.50
N ASP A 189 -12.52 28.49 1.42
CA ASP A 189 -11.48 29.51 1.24
C ASP A 189 -11.67 30.28 -0.09
N GLN A 190 -11.91 29.53 -1.17
CA GLN A 190 -12.18 30.16 -2.49
C GLN A 190 -13.47 30.97 -2.53
N SER A 191 -14.49 30.58 -1.78
CA SER A 191 -15.78 31.30 -1.76
C SER A 191 -15.69 32.74 -1.21
N THR A 192 -14.66 33.04 -0.43
CA THR A 192 -14.39 34.34 0.16
C THR A 192 -13.38 35.18 -0.62
N ALA A 193 -12.79 34.63 -1.66
CA ALA A 193 -11.77 35.29 -2.46
C ALA A 193 -12.31 36.51 -3.24
N ASP A 194 -11.45 37.50 -3.51
CA ASP A 194 -11.84 38.74 -4.13
C ASP A 194 -12.37 38.58 -5.57
N TYR A 195 -11.83 37.62 -6.31
CA TYR A 195 -12.33 37.33 -7.66
C TYR A 195 -13.80 36.85 -7.67
N VAL A 196 -14.25 36.19 -6.58
CA VAL A 196 -15.67 35.79 -6.42
C VAL A 196 -16.56 37.02 -6.19
N LYS A 197 -16.11 37.96 -5.37
CA LYS A 197 -16.81 39.23 -5.16
C LYS A 197 -16.90 39.99 -6.47
N PHE A 198 -15.81 40.03 -7.24
CA PHE A 198 -15.78 40.70 -8.54
C PHE A 198 -16.71 40.01 -9.56
N ALA A 199 -16.70 38.69 -9.62
CA ALA A 199 -17.61 37.93 -10.49
C ALA A 199 -19.09 38.16 -10.15
N ARG A 200 -19.40 38.30 -8.85
CA ARG A 200 -20.75 38.62 -8.36
C ARG A 200 -21.18 40.04 -8.73
N SER A 201 -20.29 41.01 -8.60
CA SER A 201 -20.57 42.40 -9.05
C SER A 201 -20.70 42.51 -10.57
N GLY A 202 -20.07 41.59 -11.32
CA GLY A 202 -20.23 41.49 -12.78
C GLY A 202 -21.52 40.80 -13.24
N GLY A 203 -22.41 40.43 -12.30
CA GLY A 203 -23.73 39.86 -12.62
C GLY A 203 -23.76 38.36 -12.90
N LEU A 204 -22.67 37.63 -12.62
CA LEU A 204 -22.67 36.18 -12.75
C LEU A 204 -23.58 35.54 -11.68
N SER A 205 -24.30 34.50 -12.09
CA SER A 205 -25.14 33.73 -11.16
C SER A 205 -24.29 32.94 -10.15
N GLU A 206 -24.82 32.72 -8.94
CA GLU A 206 -24.13 31.96 -7.90
C GLU A 206 -23.73 30.53 -8.38
N ARG A 207 -24.55 29.93 -9.26
CA ARG A 207 -24.25 28.61 -9.86
C ARG A 207 -23.06 28.70 -10.81
N GLU A 208 -22.95 29.74 -11.60
CA GLU A 208 -21.80 29.95 -12.50
C GLU A 208 -20.52 30.23 -11.71
N ILE A 209 -20.62 31.13 -10.72
CA ILE A 209 -19.49 31.43 -9.82
C ILE A 209 -19.00 30.13 -9.15
N PHE A 210 -19.92 29.35 -8.62
CA PHE A 210 -19.58 28.09 -7.96
C PHE A 210 -18.90 27.11 -8.89
N THR A 211 -19.51 26.79 -10.05
CA THR A 211 -19.02 25.72 -10.95
C THR A 211 -17.79 26.13 -11.75
N LYS A 212 -17.77 27.39 -12.26
CA LYS A 212 -16.71 27.85 -13.16
C LYS A 212 -15.49 28.41 -12.43
N HIS A 213 -15.69 28.96 -11.23
CA HIS A 213 -14.63 29.65 -10.49
C HIS A 213 -14.23 28.94 -9.20
N ILE A 214 -15.16 28.77 -8.25
CA ILE A 214 -14.82 28.21 -6.93
C ILE A 214 -14.37 26.76 -7.05
N MET A 215 -15.19 25.88 -7.64
CA MET A 215 -14.90 24.45 -7.72
C MET A 215 -13.63 24.17 -8.52
N LYS A 216 -13.46 24.87 -9.65
CA LYS A 216 -12.27 24.69 -10.49
C LYS A 216 -10.99 25.06 -9.74
N ASN A 217 -10.96 26.20 -9.07
CA ASN A 217 -9.78 26.65 -8.33
C ASN A 217 -9.52 25.79 -7.08
N ALA A 218 -10.56 25.36 -6.38
CA ALA A 218 -10.45 24.49 -5.22
C ALA A 218 -9.93 23.08 -5.58
N ALA A 219 -10.17 22.61 -6.81
CA ALA A 219 -9.72 21.32 -7.27
C ALA A 219 -8.21 21.27 -7.62
N ILE A 220 -7.58 22.40 -7.95
CA ILE A 220 -6.19 22.45 -8.41
C ILE A 220 -5.23 21.77 -7.42
N PRO A 221 -5.18 22.11 -6.12
CA PRO A 221 -4.24 21.49 -5.19
C PRO A 221 -4.54 20.01 -4.99
N ILE A 222 -5.79 19.58 -5.14
CA ILE A 222 -6.19 18.17 -5.01
C ILE A 222 -5.68 17.35 -6.20
N VAL A 223 -5.83 17.88 -7.43
CA VAL A 223 -5.36 17.21 -8.66
C VAL A 223 -3.85 17.00 -8.64
N HIS A 224 -3.08 17.97 -8.15
CA HIS A 224 -1.65 17.83 -7.96
C HIS A 224 -1.26 16.69 -7.01
N GLY A 225 -2.13 16.33 -6.07
CA GLY A 225 -1.91 15.23 -5.14
C GLY A 225 -2.14 13.82 -5.73
N ILE A 226 -2.80 13.71 -6.91
CA ILE A 226 -3.17 12.39 -7.50
C ILE A 226 -1.96 11.47 -7.68
N PRO A 227 -0.85 11.89 -8.31
CA PRO A 227 0.29 10.99 -8.53
C PRO A 227 0.86 10.44 -7.21
N GLY A 228 0.98 11.29 -6.20
CA GLY A 228 1.46 10.88 -4.87
C GLY A 228 0.51 9.90 -4.18
N GLN A 229 -0.80 10.10 -4.31
CA GLN A 229 -1.78 9.17 -3.75
C GLN A 229 -1.79 7.81 -4.46
N VAL A 230 -1.63 7.78 -5.79
CA VAL A 230 -1.51 6.52 -6.54
C VAL A 230 -0.26 5.77 -6.12
N LEU A 231 0.90 6.44 -6.06
CA LEU A 231 2.14 5.84 -5.59
C LEU A 231 2.02 5.34 -4.14
N GLY A 232 1.44 6.14 -3.25
CA GLY A 232 1.18 5.75 -1.86
C GLY A 232 0.26 4.54 -1.75
N ALA A 233 -0.76 4.44 -2.59
CA ALA A 233 -1.66 3.29 -2.62
C ALA A 233 -0.98 2.01 -3.12
N MET A 234 0.00 2.12 -4.02
CA MET A 234 0.80 0.98 -4.48
C MET A 234 1.72 0.42 -3.38
N ILE A 235 2.25 1.30 -2.53
CA ILE A 235 3.21 0.94 -1.46
C ILE A 235 2.48 0.63 -0.15
N GLY A 236 1.33 1.27 0.10
CA GLY A 236 0.78 1.45 1.44
C GLY A 236 -0.31 0.47 1.89
N ALA A 237 -0.64 -0.56 1.10
CA ALA A 237 -1.74 -1.47 1.44
C ALA A 237 -1.35 -2.58 2.45
N ILE A 238 -0.12 -2.56 3.01
CA ILE A 238 0.44 -3.64 3.85
C ILE A 238 -0.55 -4.11 4.92
N ILE A 239 -1.11 -3.18 5.70
CA ILE A 239 -2.04 -3.51 6.78
C ILE A 239 -3.33 -4.11 6.23
N THR A 240 -3.89 -3.50 5.19
CA THR A 240 -5.13 -3.98 4.56
C THR A 240 -4.92 -5.33 3.92
N GLU A 241 -3.82 -5.52 3.19
CA GLU A 241 -3.47 -6.80 2.56
C GLU A 241 -3.29 -7.91 3.60
N ARG A 242 -2.66 -7.61 4.74
CA ARG A 242 -2.53 -8.56 5.86
C ARG A 242 -3.88 -8.95 6.44
N VAL A 243 -4.74 -7.98 6.73
CA VAL A 243 -6.05 -8.25 7.37
C VAL A 243 -6.98 -9.06 6.48
N TYR A 244 -6.94 -8.82 5.18
CA TYR A 244 -7.77 -9.53 4.20
C TYR A 244 -7.08 -10.72 3.54
N VAL A 245 -5.79 -10.97 3.84
CA VAL A 245 -4.99 -12.05 3.26
C VAL A 245 -4.87 -11.89 1.73
N VAL A 246 -4.68 -10.66 1.27
CA VAL A 246 -4.45 -10.39 -0.16
C VAL A 246 -3.03 -10.81 -0.53
N PRO A 247 -2.82 -11.54 -1.63
CA PRO A 247 -1.49 -11.91 -2.10
C PRO A 247 -0.79 -10.72 -2.78
N GLY A 248 -0.63 -9.63 -2.04
CA GLY A 248 -0.08 -8.37 -2.50
C GLY A 248 1.37 -8.15 -2.10
N ALA A 249 1.96 -7.05 -2.59
CA ALA A 249 3.34 -6.66 -2.32
C ALA A 249 3.62 -6.36 -0.83
N GLY A 250 2.59 -5.95 -0.08
CA GLY A 250 2.71 -5.69 1.35
C GLY A 250 3.08 -6.91 2.19
N ASN A 251 2.77 -8.11 1.72
CA ASN A 251 3.17 -9.34 2.39
C ASN A 251 4.68 -9.62 2.25
N LEU A 252 5.33 -9.13 1.19
CA LEU A 252 6.76 -9.33 0.98
C LEU A 252 7.58 -8.75 2.12
N LEU A 253 7.27 -7.53 2.53
CA LEU A 253 7.99 -6.87 3.63
C LEU A 253 7.88 -7.67 4.93
N THR A 254 6.69 -8.17 5.24
CA THR A 254 6.49 -8.96 6.46
C THR A 254 7.10 -10.35 6.38
N GLU A 255 7.12 -10.96 5.22
CA GLU A 255 7.82 -12.23 5.00
C GLU A 255 9.33 -12.04 5.11
N ALA A 256 9.88 -10.98 4.51
CA ALA A 256 11.29 -10.64 4.60
C ALA A 256 11.73 -10.41 6.06
N ILE A 257 10.96 -9.63 6.82
CA ILE A 257 11.24 -9.39 8.24
C ILE A 257 11.22 -10.70 9.04
N ASN A 258 10.20 -11.54 8.83
CA ASN A 258 10.06 -12.79 9.59
C ASN A 258 11.12 -13.84 9.23
N LYS A 259 11.67 -13.75 8.02
CA LYS A 259 12.71 -14.68 7.53
C LYS A 259 14.12 -14.09 7.64
N TYR A 260 14.25 -12.93 8.29
CA TYR A 260 15.54 -12.20 8.42
C TYR A 260 16.21 -11.96 7.07
N ASP A 261 15.41 -11.72 6.04
CA ASP A 261 15.84 -11.54 4.67
C ASP A 261 15.98 -10.04 4.39
N ASN A 262 17.22 -9.60 4.18
CA ASN A 262 17.56 -8.18 3.97
C ASN A 262 17.72 -7.85 2.49
#